data_62ad5d276ce28468c2f791479f4a501c
#
_entry.id   62ad5d276ce28468c2f791479f4a501c
#
_cell.length_a   1.000
_cell.length_b   1.000
_cell.length_c   1.000
_cell.angle_alpha   90.00
_cell.angle_beta   90.00
_cell.angle_gamma   90.00
#
_symmetry.space_group_name_H-M   'P 1'
#
loop_
_entity.id
_entity.type
_entity.pdbx_description
1 polymer ?
#
loop_
_entity_poly.entity_id
_entity_poly.type
_entity_poly.pdbx_seq_one_letter_code
_entity_poly.pdbx_strand_id
1 'polypeptide(L)'
;MKQALILAAGRGARLDRPNTPKPLVEVGGQPMVVRLIKQLRQAGIKKIHVVVGYESTRIMHALSSYFGYETGLVFHSAPNWQKGSAHSVLCARPHIQGNFILAMADHVFDDSLIASMTAIHPGANEVVALVDRNGMPPSSYDTAVKVRTSEDGSIEDAGLNIIHPNAVDAGLFAASSVLFDVLSNLTHHGKKAELMDGLRVLAKTDSLFYTTTQNEKWFDVDTPADVIRAESHLRRARRERALCPVNTSRPATETQAFDYHIQIDQCTEMLMCRGLVAAPEHYPIIPRQSASSPVFVFTDETVSELYGNRFVSRLRGLGYNIHAIVLPDGEEAKTISNYVYLVERVLSRGVDERSVFISLGGGVVCNVCGFVASTIYRGLELIHIPTTLMAQCDAAISHKQAINGHFGKNMVGTYYSPSKVLVDVETLQTLNDRQIRDGYAEVIKHALSQDVDLANMLFSFEGDIRSLSFLEKVIERNVMLKCELVRQDPKELNEAMVLQYGHTAGHPLEHLSGYTLYHGESVAIGMIFAARVAALLGACDDATVNSHYRLIRKFGLPTEIPREIQLSDFMEALKFNKRHVMEGSQMA
;
A
#
# COMPACT_ATOMS: atom_id res chain seq x y z
N MET A 1 5.38 25.44 -23.20
CA MET A 1 5.34 24.48 -24.35
C MET A 1 3.99 23.75 -24.40
N LYS A 2 3.60 23.11 -25.54
CA LYS A 2 2.29 22.46 -25.69
C LYS A 2 2.38 20.93 -25.83
N GLN A 3 3.59 20.38 -25.97
CA GLN A 3 3.83 18.97 -26.22
C GLN A 3 5.05 18.46 -25.46
N ALA A 4 5.04 17.16 -25.14
CA ALA A 4 6.14 16.48 -24.48
C ALA A 4 6.42 15.12 -25.12
N LEU A 5 7.65 14.65 -25.00
CA LEU A 5 8.14 13.33 -25.37
C LEU A 5 8.66 12.61 -24.14
N ILE A 6 8.08 11.45 -23.84
CA ILE A 6 8.51 10.59 -22.73
C ILE A 6 9.21 9.35 -23.28
N LEU A 7 10.41 9.07 -22.82
CA LEU A 7 11.16 7.87 -23.16
C LEU A 7 10.86 6.75 -22.17
N ALA A 8 10.10 5.75 -22.61
CA ALA A 8 9.67 4.59 -21.85
C ALA A 8 10.06 3.24 -22.53
N ALA A 9 11.12 3.25 -23.36
CA ALA A 9 11.46 2.12 -24.22
C ALA A 9 12.49 1.13 -23.59
N GLY A 10 13.19 1.50 -22.53
CA GLY A 10 14.27 0.74 -21.92
C GLY A 10 13.79 -0.44 -21.05
N ARG A 11 14.65 -1.48 -20.91
CA ARG A 11 14.37 -2.69 -20.12
C ARG A 11 14.46 -2.47 -18.60
N GLY A 12 15.34 -1.57 -18.12
CA GLY A 12 15.52 -1.28 -16.69
C GLY A 12 15.99 -2.47 -15.84
N ALA A 13 17.03 -3.19 -16.30
CA ALA A 13 17.47 -4.46 -15.73
C ALA A 13 17.97 -4.40 -14.26
N ARG A 14 18.22 -3.22 -13.68
CA ARG A 14 18.80 -3.03 -12.33
C ARG A 14 17.80 -3.00 -11.19
N LEU A 15 16.49 -2.88 -11.47
CA LEU A 15 15.44 -2.76 -10.45
C LEU A 15 15.02 -4.09 -9.82
N ASP A 16 15.61 -5.22 -10.24
CA ASP A 16 15.37 -6.58 -9.74
C ASP A 16 13.86 -6.95 -9.60
N ARG A 17 13.04 -6.41 -10.49
CA ARG A 17 11.61 -6.74 -10.61
C ARG A 17 11.36 -7.40 -11.98
N PRO A 18 11.54 -8.73 -12.08
CA PRO A 18 11.58 -9.44 -13.37
C PRO A 18 10.29 -9.33 -14.19
N ASN A 19 9.18 -8.98 -13.55
CA ASN A 19 7.86 -8.97 -14.17
C ASN A 19 7.22 -7.57 -14.32
N THR A 20 7.93 -6.47 -14.02
CA THR A 20 7.34 -5.13 -14.15
C THR A 20 8.25 -4.23 -14.99
N PRO A 21 7.79 -3.72 -16.15
CA PRO A 21 8.55 -2.73 -16.92
C PRO A 21 8.92 -1.52 -16.06
N LYS A 22 10.17 -1.05 -16.12
CA LYS A 22 10.67 0.05 -15.29
C LYS A 22 9.75 1.26 -15.22
N PRO A 23 9.14 1.76 -16.33
CA PRO A 23 8.20 2.89 -16.30
C PRO A 23 6.92 2.64 -15.48
N LEU A 24 6.56 1.37 -15.28
CA LEU A 24 5.37 0.96 -14.51
C LEU A 24 5.67 0.67 -13.04
N VAL A 25 6.92 0.80 -12.61
CA VAL A 25 7.27 0.67 -11.19
C VAL A 25 6.59 1.78 -10.40
N GLU A 26 5.91 1.39 -9.35
CA GLU A 26 5.20 2.34 -8.48
C GLU A 26 6.14 3.01 -7.50
N VAL A 27 5.97 4.33 -7.37
CA VAL A 27 6.63 5.16 -6.38
C VAL A 27 5.58 6.03 -5.71
N GLY A 28 5.39 5.83 -4.41
CA GLY A 28 4.35 6.51 -3.64
C GLY A 28 2.92 6.16 -4.11
N GLY A 29 2.69 4.87 -4.46
CA GLY A 29 1.40 4.32 -4.84
C GLY A 29 0.94 4.68 -6.26
N GLN A 30 1.87 5.07 -7.16
CA GLN A 30 1.55 5.40 -8.54
C GLN A 30 2.72 5.06 -9.47
N PRO A 31 2.50 4.42 -10.65
CA PRO A 31 3.55 4.19 -11.64
C PRO A 31 4.27 5.48 -12.04
N MET A 32 5.61 5.44 -12.15
CA MET A 32 6.43 6.62 -12.45
C MET A 32 5.98 7.34 -13.71
N VAL A 33 5.74 6.62 -14.81
CA VAL A 33 5.28 7.22 -16.07
C VAL A 33 3.89 7.84 -15.95
N VAL A 34 2.98 7.28 -15.14
CA VAL A 34 1.65 7.86 -14.88
C VAL A 34 1.78 9.18 -14.12
N ARG A 35 2.66 9.21 -13.10
CA ARG A 35 2.97 10.42 -12.34
C ARG A 35 3.49 11.52 -13.27
N LEU A 36 4.49 11.22 -14.07
CA LEU A 36 5.10 12.16 -15.01
C LEU A 36 4.06 12.73 -16.02
N ILE A 37 3.19 11.89 -16.57
CA ILE A 37 2.12 12.33 -17.47
C ILE A 37 1.16 13.29 -16.75
N LYS A 38 0.77 13.00 -15.51
CA LYS A 38 -0.08 13.89 -14.71
C LYS A 38 0.58 15.24 -14.45
N GLN A 39 1.85 15.24 -14.07
CA GLN A 39 2.63 16.46 -13.81
C GLN A 39 2.75 17.31 -15.08
N LEU A 40 3.05 16.72 -16.24
CA LEU A 40 3.12 17.42 -17.53
C LEU A 40 1.76 18.04 -17.91
N ARG A 41 0.65 17.33 -17.67
CA ARG A 41 -0.70 17.88 -17.90
C ARG A 41 -1.02 19.04 -16.98
N GLN A 42 -0.68 18.93 -15.69
CA GLN A 42 -0.84 20.02 -14.71
C GLN A 42 -0.03 21.25 -15.10
N ALA A 43 1.14 21.05 -15.72
CA ALA A 43 1.96 22.13 -16.29
C ALA A 43 1.46 22.65 -17.67
N GLY A 44 0.28 22.20 -18.13
CA GLY A 44 -0.38 22.74 -19.35
C GLY A 44 -0.01 22.04 -20.67
N ILE A 45 0.70 20.91 -20.63
CA ILE A 45 1.03 20.11 -21.82
C ILE A 45 -0.23 19.36 -22.29
N LYS A 46 -0.65 19.62 -23.54
CA LYS A 46 -1.87 19.03 -24.11
C LYS A 46 -1.61 17.74 -24.89
N LYS A 47 -0.44 17.60 -25.50
CA LYS A 47 -0.09 16.44 -26.33
C LYS A 47 1.18 15.79 -25.79
N ILE A 48 1.07 14.51 -25.41
CA ILE A 48 2.16 13.77 -24.82
C ILE A 48 2.46 12.55 -25.70
N HIS A 49 3.67 12.50 -26.23
CA HIS A 49 4.21 11.42 -27.01
C HIS A 49 4.95 10.45 -26.07
N VAL A 50 4.60 9.17 -26.08
CA VAL A 50 5.26 8.14 -25.26
C VAL A 50 5.93 7.14 -26.18
N VAL A 51 7.24 7.05 -26.10
CA VAL A 51 8.01 6.05 -26.85
C VAL A 51 8.14 4.78 -26.03
N VAL A 52 7.62 3.68 -26.57
CA VAL A 52 7.60 2.37 -25.95
C VAL A 52 8.44 1.36 -26.75
N GLY A 53 9.14 0.48 -26.06
CA GLY A 53 10.01 -0.53 -26.67
C GLY A 53 9.88 -1.87 -25.97
N TYR A 54 10.65 -2.09 -24.90
CA TYR A 54 10.55 -3.29 -24.09
C TYR A 54 9.15 -3.39 -23.46
N GLU A 55 8.48 -4.53 -23.61
CA GLU A 55 7.10 -4.78 -23.12
C GLU A 55 6.08 -3.68 -23.47
N SER A 56 6.19 -3.14 -24.69
CA SER A 56 5.38 -2.02 -25.17
C SER A 56 3.88 -2.22 -24.95
N THR A 57 3.35 -3.41 -25.20
CA THR A 57 1.92 -3.72 -25.04
C THR A 57 1.46 -3.53 -23.60
N ARG A 58 2.26 -3.95 -22.61
CA ARG A 58 1.92 -3.79 -21.19
C ARG A 58 1.91 -2.32 -20.78
N ILE A 59 2.90 -1.54 -21.23
CA ILE A 59 2.97 -0.10 -20.93
C ILE A 59 1.78 0.62 -21.56
N MET A 60 1.46 0.35 -22.84
CA MET A 60 0.31 0.96 -23.51
C MET A 60 -1.00 0.60 -22.84
N HIS A 61 -1.21 -0.67 -22.50
CA HIS A 61 -2.41 -1.14 -21.81
C HIS A 61 -2.57 -0.46 -20.44
N ALA A 62 -1.51 -0.41 -19.63
CA ALA A 62 -1.53 0.26 -18.34
C ALA A 62 -1.88 1.75 -18.49
N LEU A 63 -1.24 2.47 -19.39
CA LEU A 63 -1.53 3.90 -19.62
C LEU A 63 -2.95 4.14 -20.15
N SER A 64 -3.46 3.28 -21.02
CA SER A 64 -4.85 3.34 -21.49
C SER A 64 -5.86 3.09 -20.35
N SER A 65 -5.54 2.20 -19.40
CA SER A 65 -6.37 1.96 -18.23
C SER A 65 -6.40 3.15 -17.27
N TYR A 66 -5.28 3.87 -17.12
CA TYR A 66 -5.21 5.05 -16.26
C TYR A 66 -5.87 6.30 -16.86
N PHE A 67 -5.79 6.47 -18.17
CA PHE A 67 -6.16 7.73 -18.84
C PHE A 67 -7.33 7.62 -19.83
N GLY A 68 -7.79 6.42 -20.17
CA GLY A 68 -8.77 6.20 -21.24
C GLY A 68 -8.21 6.43 -22.66
N TYR A 69 -9.06 6.34 -23.68
CA TYR A 69 -8.65 6.43 -25.09
C TYR A 69 -8.60 7.86 -25.66
N GLU A 70 -9.29 8.82 -25.02
CA GLU A 70 -9.37 10.22 -25.50
C GLU A 70 -8.49 11.16 -24.66
N THR A 71 -7.17 10.97 -24.65
CA THR A 71 -6.35 11.61 -23.62
C THR A 71 -5.24 12.53 -24.13
N GLY A 72 -5.09 12.70 -25.45
CA GLY A 72 -3.93 13.41 -26.01
C GLY A 72 -2.60 12.66 -25.84
N LEU A 73 -2.64 11.37 -25.49
CA LEU A 73 -1.49 10.48 -25.50
C LEU A 73 -1.30 9.89 -26.90
N VAL A 74 -0.06 9.91 -27.39
CA VAL A 74 0.33 9.33 -28.67
C VAL A 74 1.48 8.36 -28.44
N PHE A 75 1.27 7.09 -28.76
CA PHE A 75 2.29 6.06 -28.59
C PHE A 75 3.14 5.90 -29.84
N HIS A 76 4.45 5.76 -29.66
CA HIS A 76 5.43 5.47 -30.70
C HIS A 76 6.17 4.19 -30.38
N SER A 77 6.13 3.22 -31.28
CA SER A 77 6.90 1.98 -31.13
C SER A 77 8.36 2.22 -31.49
N ALA A 78 9.28 1.77 -30.65
CA ALA A 78 10.72 1.77 -30.87
C ALA A 78 11.25 0.35 -31.05
N PRO A 79 11.11 -0.27 -32.23
CA PRO A 79 11.52 -1.66 -32.44
C PRO A 79 13.04 -1.86 -32.30
N ASN A 80 13.81 -0.79 -32.49
CA ASN A 80 15.27 -0.78 -32.37
C ASN A 80 15.78 -0.19 -31.04
N TRP A 81 14.97 -0.22 -29.97
CA TRP A 81 15.34 0.36 -28.67
C TRP A 81 16.70 -0.13 -28.13
N GLN A 82 17.11 -1.36 -28.47
CA GLN A 82 18.41 -1.93 -28.10
C GLN A 82 19.61 -1.23 -28.75
N LYS A 83 19.39 -0.43 -29.80
CA LYS A 83 20.43 0.37 -30.45
C LYS A 83 20.69 1.71 -29.76
N GLY A 84 20.03 1.97 -28.63
CA GLY A 84 20.23 3.14 -27.78
C GLY A 84 19.05 4.12 -27.77
N SER A 85 19.07 5.00 -26.79
CA SER A 85 18.01 5.99 -26.53
C SER A 85 17.84 7.01 -27.66
N ALA A 86 18.89 7.31 -28.44
CA ALA A 86 18.79 8.17 -29.62
C ALA A 86 17.81 7.62 -30.67
N HIS A 87 17.82 6.31 -30.92
CA HIS A 87 16.86 5.67 -31.83
C HIS A 87 15.43 5.77 -31.31
N SER A 88 15.25 5.67 -29.99
CA SER A 88 13.93 5.83 -29.36
C SER A 88 13.39 7.25 -29.52
N VAL A 89 14.21 8.27 -29.28
CA VAL A 89 13.82 9.68 -29.49
C VAL A 89 13.36 9.92 -30.93
N LEU A 90 14.08 9.40 -31.89
CA LEU A 90 13.81 9.61 -33.33
C LEU A 90 12.48 9.00 -33.80
N CYS A 91 11.93 8.01 -33.10
CA CYS A 91 10.62 7.43 -33.45
C CYS A 91 9.49 8.45 -33.36
N ALA A 92 9.62 9.49 -32.56
CA ALA A 92 8.61 10.55 -32.42
C ALA A 92 8.82 11.73 -33.38
N ARG A 93 9.97 11.85 -34.07
CA ARG A 93 10.34 12.96 -34.95
C ARG A 93 9.24 13.36 -35.96
N PRO A 94 8.58 12.43 -36.67
CA PRO A 94 7.55 12.81 -37.68
C PRO A 94 6.30 13.46 -37.06
N HIS A 95 6.12 13.37 -35.75
CA HIS A 95 4.90 13.74 -35.05
C HIS A 95 5.06 14.95 -34.11
N ILE A 96 6.29 15.43 -33.92
CA ILE A 96 6.62 16.56 -33.06
C ILE A 96 7.08 17.74 -33.93
N GLN A 97 6.43 18.88 -33.74
CA GLN A 97 6.77 20.13 -34.46
C GLN A 97 7.07 21.23 -33.42
N GLY A 98 8.17 21.97 -33.65
CA GLY A 98 8.62 23.03 -32.74
C GLY A 98 9.17 22.50 -31.41
N ASN A 99 9.12 23.35 -30.39
CA ASN A 99 9.71 23.04 -29.09
C ASN A 99 8.87 22.05 -28.29
N PHE A 100 9.54 21.16 -27.53
CA PHE A 100 8.91 20.12 -26.73
C PHE A 100 9.71 19.86 -25.44
N ILE A 101 9.03 19.29 -24.42
CA ILE A 101 9.71 18.71 -23.25
C ILE A 101 10.12 17.28 -23.59
N LEU A 102 11.36 16.93 -23.32
CA LEU A 102 11.83 15.55 -23.32
C LEU A 102 12.06 15.12 -21.86
N ALA A 103 11.50 13.99 -21.46
CA ALA A 103 11.60 13.47 -20.11
C ALA A 103 11.83 11.95 -20.09
N MET A 104 12.60 11.49 -19.11
CA MET A 104 12.84 10.07 -18.86
C MET A 104 11.72 9.49 -18.01
N ALA A 105 11.16 8.34 -18.40
CA ALA A 105 10.02 7.69 -17.72
C ALA A 105 10.37 7.03 -16.38
N ASP A 106 11.63 6.89 -16.09
CA ASP A 106 12.21 6.27 -14.89
C ASP A 106 12.68 7.30 -13.84
N HIS A 107 12.32 8.55 -14.03
CA HIS A 107 12.63 9.62 -13.09
C HIS A 107 11.39 10.12 -12.36
N VAL A 108 11.59 10.55 -11.11
CA VAL A 108 10.57 11.19 -10.28
C VAL A 108 11.01 12.62 -10.00
N PHE A 109 10.15 13.59 -10.28
CA PHE A 109 10.41 15.01 -10.14
C PHE A 109 9.45 15.68 -9.15
N ASP A 110 9.91 16.73 -8.48
CA ASP A 110 9.00 17.69 -7.84
C ASP A 110 8.22 18.45 -8.91
N ASP A 111 6.94 18.77 -8.62
CA ASP A 111 6.03 19.41 -9.59
C ASP A 111 6.56 20.77 -10.08
N SER A 112 7.26 21.51 -9.22
CA SER A 112 7.88 22.80 -9.57
C SER A 112 8.94 22.68 -10.65
N LEU A 113 9.72 21.56 -10.68
CA LEU A 113 10.71 21.32 -11.73
C LEU A 113 10.05 21.12 -13.10
N ILE A 114 8.97 20.35 -13.15
CA ILE A 114 8.20 20.19 -14.40
C ILE A 114 7.60 21.52 -14.84
N ALA A 115 7.03 22.29 -13.91
CA ALA A 115 6.45 23.61 -14.22
C ALA A 115 7.50 24.60 -14.75
N SER A 116 8.67 24.70 -14.10
CA SER A 116 9.76 25.57 -14.53
C SER A 116 10.28 25.20 -15.92
N MET A 117 10.51 23.91 -16.18
CA MET A 117 10.99 23.45 -17.48
C MET A 117 9.98 23.67 -18.61
N THR A 118 8.67 23.52 -18.35
CA THR A 118 7.62 23.77 -19.36
C THR A 118 7.48 25.26 -19.71
N ALA A 119 7.93 26.16 -18.84
CA ALA A 119 7.96 27.60 -19.09
C ALA A 119 9.15 28.05 -19.94
N ILE A 120 10.19 27.24 -20.07
CA ILE A 120 11.38 27.54 -20.89
C ILE A 120 11.02 27.38 -22.38
N HIS A 121 11.44 28.35 -23.21
CA HIS A 121 11.25 28.36 -24.66
C HIS A 121 12.61 28.43 -25.33
N PRO A 122 13.26 27.29 -25.64
CA PRO A 122 14.56 27.30 -26.31
C PRO A 122 14.47 27.92 -27.69
N GLY A 123 15.55 28.54 -28.12
CA GLY A 123 15.70 29.02 -29.48
C GLY A 123 15.69 27.88 -30.52
N ALA A 124 15.67 28.19 -31.80
CA ALA A 124 15.52 27.20 -32.88
C ALA A 124 16.63 26.12 -32.87
N ASN A 125 17.82 26.48 -32.41
CA ASN A 125 18.99 25.60 -32.37
C ASN A 125 19.44 25.27 -30.93
N GLU A 126 18.53 25.33 -29.96
CA GLU A 126 18.89 25.18 -28.55
C GLU A 126 18.19 24.02 -27.89
N VAL A 127 18.88 23.45 -26.92
CA VAL A 127 18.36 22.52 -25.94
C VAL A 127 18.77 23.01 -24.56
N VAL A 128 17.83 23.05 -23.61
CA VAL A 128 18.08 23.42 -22.21
C VAL A 128 17.88 22.20 -21.34
N ALA A 129 18.91 21.77 -20.66
CA ALA A 129 18.90 20.64 -19.72
C ALA A 129 18.63 21.10 -18.29
N LEU A 130 17.85 20.33 -17.53
CA LEU A 130 17.81 20.47 -16.08
C LEU A 130 19.01 19.77 -15.49
N VAL A 131 19.82 20.49 -14.71
CA VAL A 131 21.01 19.94 -14.04
C VAL A 131 20.97 20.15 -12.54
N ASP A 132 21.55 19.22 -11.79
CA ASP A 132 21.71 19.33 -10.35
C ASP A 132 23.17 19.56 -10.00
N ARG A 133 23.46 20.69 -9.33
CA ARG A 133 24.77 21.06 -8.82
C ARG A 133 25.04 20.61 -7.38
N ASN A 134 24.00 20.17 -6.65
CA ASN A 134 24.11 19.74 -5.25
C ASN A 134 24.62 18.30 -5.11
N GLY A 135 24.79 17.59 -6.22
CA GLY A 135 25.36 16.26 -6.30
C GLY A 135 24.37 15.14 -6.06
N MET A 136 24.54 14.04 -6.82
CA MET A 136 23.82 12.79 -6.59
C MET A 136 24.38 11.99 -5.42
N PRO A 137 23.56 11.14 -4.76
CA PRO A 137 24.07 10.15 -3.81
C PRO A 137 25.13 9.26 -4.47
N PRO A 138 26.17 8.82 -3.71
CA PRO A 138 27.28 8.02 -4.25
C PRO A 138 26.85 6.76 -5.02
N SER A 139 25.72 6.16 -4.67
CA SER A 139 25.21 4.93 -5.29
C SER A 139 24.74 5.08 -6.76
N SER A 140 24.43 6.29 -7.21
CA SER A 140 23.97 6.55 -8.58
C SER A 140 24.97 7.38 -9.39
N TYR A 141 26.04 7.87 -8.76
CA TYR A 141 26.99 8.78 -9.38
C TYR A 141 27.75 8.15 -10.56
N ASP A 142 28.08 6.86 -10.49
CA ASP A 142 28.85 6.19 -11.53
C ASP A 142 28.05 5.99 -12.83
N THR A 143 26.73 5.95 -12.75
CA THR A 143 25.85 5.71 -13.91
C THR A 143 25.16 6.97 -14.41
N ALA A 144 25.20 8.06 -13.64
CA ALA A 144 24.61 9.34 -14.04
C ALA A 144 25.39 10.01 -15.16
N VAL A 145 24.69 10.69 -16.05
CA VAL A 145 25.29 11.57 -17.04
C VAL A 145 25.80 12.82 -16.33
N LYS A 146 27.11 12.99 -16.33
CA LYS A 146 27.78 14.15 -15.73
C LYS A 146 27.89 15.26 -16.74
N VAL A 147 27.82 16.50 -16.27
CA VAL A 147 27.97 17.66 -17.13
C VAL A 147 29.01 18.64 -16.53
N ARG A 148 29.69 19.35 -17.41
CA ARG A 148 30.51 20.50 -17.05
C ARG A 148 29.80 21.74 -17.57
N THR A 149 29.35 22.58 -16.65
CA THR A 149 28.62 23.80 -16.91
C THR A 149 29.52 25.02 -16.80
N SER A 150 29.31 26.00 -17.68
CA SER A 150 29.97 27.30 -17.64
C SER A 150 29.12 28.34 -16.88
N GLU A 151 29.71 29.48 -16.54
CA GLU A 151 29.01 30.59 -15.83
C GLU A 151 28.03 31.35 -16.74
N ASP A 152 28.19 31.27 -18.06
CA ASP A 152 27.33 31.91 -19.06
C ASP A 152 26.01 31.18 -19.31
N GLY A 153 25.78 30.03 -18.63
CA GLY A 153 24.57 29.24 -18.78
C GLY A 153 24.68 28.09 -19.80
N SER A 154 25.85 27.92 -20.44
CA SER A 154 26.10 26.83 -21.39
C SER A 154 26.61 25.56 -20.71
N ILE A 155 26.52 24.42 -21.39
CA ILE A 155 27.16 23.14 -21.04
C ILE A 155 28.33 22.92 -21.99
N GLU A 156 29.53 22.81 -21.45
CA GLU A 156 30.77 22.61 -22.21
C GLU A 156 31.00 21.13 -22.60
N ASP A 157 30.61 20.18 -21.73
CA ASP A 157 30.75 18.76 -21.97
C ASP A 157 29.71 17.95 -21.20
N ALA A 158 29.27 16.80 -21.76
CA ALA A 158 28.32 15.89 -21.16
C ALA A 158 28.74 14.43 -21.40
N GLY A 159 28.67 13.59 -20.36
CA GLY A 159 29.04 12.18 -20.49
C GLY A 159 29.20 11.45 -19.17
N LEU A 160 29.43 10.12 -19.25
CA LEU A 160 29.66 9.30 -18.04
C LEU A 160 31.03 9.57 -17.41
N ASN A 161 32.05 9.81 -18.24
CA ASN A 161 33.46 9.94 -17.83
C ASN A 161 34.08 11.24 -18.33
N ILE A 162 33.50 12.38 -17.94
CA ILE A 162 34.06 13.70 -18.29
C ILE A 162 35.03 14.17 -17.21
N ILE A 163 35.95 15.05 -17.63
CA ILE A 163 36.95 15.61 -16.74
C ILE A 163 36.36 16.80 -15.97
N HIS A 164 36.49 16.78 -14.65
CA HIS A 164 36.00 17.83 -13.73
C HIS A 164 34.52 18.18 -13.92
N PRO A 165 33.58 17.24 -13.75
CA PRO A 165 32.16 17.55 -13.74
C PRO A 165 31.81 18.41 -12.54
N ASN A 166 30.90 19.38 -12.74
CA ASN A 166 30.39 20.24 -11.65
C ASN A 166 28.85 20.16 -11.49
N ALA A 167 28.20 19.29 -12.27
CA ALA A 167 26.78 19.00 -12.15
C ALA A 167 26.44 17.61 -12.75
N VAL A 168 25.20 17.15 -12.54
CA VAL A 168 24.64 15.94 -13.16
C VAL A 168 23.36 16.30 -13.90
N ASP A 169 23.11 15.63 -15.02
CA ASP A 169 21.86 15.74 -15.80
C ASP A 169 20.71 15.05 -15.06
N ALA A 170 19.59 15.76 -14.93
CA ALA A 170 18.39 15.26 -14.25
C ALA A 170 17.41 14.53 -15.20
N GLY A 171 17.74 14.34 -16.48
CA GLY A 171 16.88 13.61 -17.41
C GLY A 171 15.62 14.37 -17.85
N LEU A 172 15.61 15.69 -17.77
CA LEU A 172 14.50 16.55 -18.17
C LEU A 172 15.02 17.72 -19.01
N PHE A 173 14.48 17.87 -20.22
CA PHE A 173 14.98 18.82 -21.21
C PHE A 173 13.85 19.64 -21.84
N ALA A 174 14.11 20.91 -22.09
CA ALA A 174 13.37 21.73 -23.03
C ALA A 174 14.13 21.76 -24.36
N ALA A 175 13.58 21.14 -25.40
CA ALA A 175 14.29 20.90 -26.64
C ALA A 175 13.61 21.57 -27.85
N SER A 176 14.42 22.06 -28.81
CA SER A 176 13.98 22.38 -30.15
C SER A 176 14.20 21.19 -31.11
N SER A 177 13.80 21.35 -32.37
CA SER A 177 13.97 20.32 -33.40
C SER A 177 15.43 19.96 -33.70
N VAL A 178 16.39 20.80 -33.32
CA VAL A 178 17.85 20.56 -33.48
C VAL A 178 18.27 19.24 -32.84
N LEU A 179 17.64 18.85 -31.73
CA LEU A 179 17.92 17.57 -31.09
C LEU A 179 17.70 16.38 -32.05
N PHE A 180 16.60 16.37 -32.79
CA PHE A 180 16.33 15.33 -33.78
C PHE A 180 17.35 15.32 -34.92
N ASP A 181 17.81 16.47 -35.37
CA ASP A 181 18.79 16.57 -36.46
C ASP A 181 20.14 16.00 -36.02
N VAL A 182 20.61 16.36 -34.83
CA VAL A 182 21.84 15.86 -34.26
C VAL A 182 21.77 14.34 -34.05
N LEU A 183 20.69 13.82 -33.44
CA LEU A 183 20.52 12.41 -33.22
C LEU A 183 20.39 11.59 -34.52
N SER A 184 19.74 12.17 -35.57
CA SER A 184 19.64 11.55 -36.88
C SER A 184 21.01 11.36 -37.52
N ASN A 185 21.90 12.35 -37.42
CA ASN A 185 23.26 12.28 -37.95
C ASN A 185 24.09 11.22 -37.23
N LEU A 186 23.93 11.08 -35.88
CA LEU A 186 24.64 10.08 -35.08
C LEU A 186 24.20 8.65 -35.36
N THR A 187 22.92 8.46 -35.66
CA THR A 187 22.31 7.14 -35.90
C THR A 187 22.37 6.70 -37.37
N HIS A 188 23.00 7.50 -38.24
CA HIS A 188 23.13 7.20 -39.66
C HIS A 188 23.74 5.83 -39.91
N HIS A 189 23.21 5.06 -40.86
CA HIS A 189 23.55 3.65 -41.12
C HIS A 189 23.30 2.67 -39.95
N GLY A 190 22.35 3.01 -39.02
CA GLY A 190 21.94 2.13 -37.94
C GLY A 190 22.99 1.94 -36.81
N LYS A 191 23.92 2.89 -36.67
CA LYS A 191 24.89 2.92 -35.58
C LYS A 191 24.20 3.03 -34.24
N LYS A 192 24.74 2.35 -33.23
CA LYS A 192 24.30 2.51 -31.83
C LYS A 192 24.65 3.91 -31.36
N ALA A 193 23.67 4.61 -30.80
CA ALA A 193 23.85 5.94 -30.21
C ALA A 193 22.86 6.14 -29.04
N GLU A 194 23.34 6.77 -28.01
CA GLU A 194 22.55 7.19 -26.85
C GLU A 194 22.17 8.67 -26.95
N LEU A 195 21.16 9.10 -26.20
CA LEU A 195 20.78 10.52 -26.08
C LEU A 195 21.97 11.39 -25.65
N MET A 196 22.76 10.88 -24.71
CA MET A 196 23.97 11.52 -24.20
C MET A 196 24.98 11.86 -25.31
N ASP A 197 25.10 11.02 -26.34
CA ASP A 197 26.01 11.30 -27.47
C ASP A 197 25.54 12.55 -28.24
N GLY A 198 24.22 12.72 -28.37
CA GLY A 198 23.61 13.92 -28.95
C GLY A 198 23.84 15.18 -28.10
N LEU A 199 23.67 15.06 -26.78
CA LEU A 199 23.93 16.17 -25.86
C LEU A 199 25.39 16.62 -25.92
N ARG A 200 26.33 15.67 -26.05
CA ARG A 200 27.77 15.99 -26.20
C ARG A 200 28.05 16.75 -27.51
N VAL A 201 27.37 16.42 -28.60
CA VAL A 201 27.50 17.15 -29.87
C VAL A 201 26.95 18.57 -29.72
N LEU A 202 25.78 18.71 -29.10
CA LEU A 202 25.15 20.02 -28.87
C LEU A 202 26.01 20.89 -27.94
N ALA A 203 26.65 20.33 -26.92
CA ALA A 203 27.59 21.04 -26.06
C ALA A 203 28.78 21.61 -26.85
N LYS A 204 29.35 20.84 -27.79
CA LYS A 204 30.47 21.27 -28.64
C LYS A 204 30.11 22.29 -29.72
N THR A 205 28.82 22.49 -29.95
CA THR A 205 28.29 23.44 -30.96
C THR A 205 27.61 24.64 -30.31
N ASP A 206 27.83 24.89 -29.03
CA ASP A 206 27.24 25.94 -28.23
C ASP A 206 25.70 25.99 -28.33
N SER A 207 25.09 24.82 -28.43
CA SER A 207 23.64 24.64 -28.57
C SER A 207 22.98 23.98 -27.36
N LEU A 208 23.77 23.66 -26.32
CA LEU A 208 23.30 23.05 -25.08
C LEU A 208 23.46 24.02 -23.91
N PHE A 209 22.33 24.37 -23.33
CA PHE A 209 22.25 25.24 -22.15
C PHE A 209 21.70 24.49 -20.94
N TYR A 210 21.73 25.11 -19.76
CA TYR A 210 21.19 24.49 -18.57
C TYR A 210 20.35 25.44 -17.71
N THR A 211 19.50 24.85 -16.90
CA THR A 211 18.90 25.43 -15.70
C THR A 211 19.15 24.50 -14.52
N THR A 212 19.17 25.04 -13.31
CA THR A 212 19.52 24.26 -12.12
C THR A 212 18.32 24.00 -11.22
N THR A 213 18.34 22.84 -10.53
CA THR A 213 17.54 22.66 -9.33
C THR A 213 18.04 23.60 -8.23
N GLN A 214 17.15 24.20 -7.45
CA GLN A 214 17.53 24.99 -6.27
C GLN A 214 17.37 24.13 -4.99
N ASN A 215 16.14 24.03 -4.49
CA ASN A 215 15.81 23.20 -3.33
C ASN A 215 14.94 21.99 -3.71
N GLU A 216 14.44 21.97 -4.93
CA GLU A 216 13.61 20.91 -5.47
C GLU A 216 14.40 19.62 -5.66
N LYS A 217 13.72 18.50 -5.55
CA LYS A 217 14.32 17.17 -5.66
C LYS A 217 13.85 16.42 -6.89
N TRP A 218 14.76 15.61 -7.38
CA TRP A 218 14.50 14.61 -8.41
C TRP A 218 15.22 13.32 -8.07
N PHE A 219 14.76 12.21 -8.64
CA PHE A 219 15.29 10.87 -8.37
C PHE A 219 15.36 10.08 -9.67
N ASP A 220 16.53 9.59 -10.03
CA ASP A 220 16.69 8.48 -10.99
C ASP A 220 16.46 7.17 -10.22
N VAL A 221 15.44 6.42 -10.63
CA VAL A 221 14.98 5.23 -9.91
C VAL A 221 15.52 3.98 -10.59
N ASP A 222 16.75 3.63 -10.28
CA ASP A 222 17.48 2.49 -10.86
C ASP A 222 17.51 1.26 -9.96
N THR A 223 17.37 1.44 -8.65
CA THR A 223 17.46 0.38 -7.65
C THR A 223 16.27 0.42 -6.66
N PRO A 224 16.00 -0.67 -5.91
CA PRO A 224 15.01 -0.64 -4.83
C PRO A 224 15.25 0.45 -3.78
N ALA A 225 16.52 0.77 -3.50
CA ALA A 225 16.87 1.85 -2.58
C ALA A 225 16.45 3.24 -3.12
N ASP A 226 16.48 3.44 -4.44
CA ASP A 226 16.00 4.69 -5.06
C ASP A 226 14.49 4.84 -4.93
N VAL A 227 13.73 3.74 -5.07
CA VAL A 227 12.28 3.73 -4.83
C VAL A 227 11.99 4.24 -3.41
N ILE A 228 12.67 3.66 -2.39
CA ILE A 228 12.47 4.05 -0.98
C ILE A 228 12.82 5.53 -0.76
N ARG A 229 13.90 6.03 -1.36
CA ARG A 229 14.30 7.44 -1.26
C ARG A 229 13.28 8.39 -1.86
N ALA A 230 12.83 8.10 -3.10
CA ALA A 230 11.82 8.89 -3.78
C ALA A 230 10.48 8.89 -3.03
N GLU A 231 10.04 7.74 -2.51
CA GLU A 231 8.83 7.65 -1.69
C GLU A 231 8.93 8.44 -0.40
N SER A 232 10.05 8.35 0.31
CA SER A 232 10.26 9.09 1.55
C SER A 232 10.17 10.61 1.32
N HIS A 233 10.75 11.11 0.20
CA HIS A 233 10.64 12.51 -0.19
C HIS A 233 9.20 12.89 -0.52
N LEU A 234 8.49 12.10 -1.34
CA LEU A 234 7.10 12.38 -1.72
C LEU A 234 6.16 12.40 -0.50
N ARG A 235 6.39 11.53 0.49
CA ARG A 235 5.65 11.53 1.77
C ARG A 235 5.91 12.83 2.56
N ARG A 236 7.17 13.26 2.62
CA ARG A 236 7.55 14.51 3.30
C ARG A 236 6.96 15.74 2.61
N ALA A 237 7.08 15.84 1.29
CA ALA A 237 6.51 16.94 0.50
C ALA A 237 4.97 17.02 0.62
N ARG A 238 4.29 15.87 0.71
CA ARG A 238 2.84 15.83 0.99
C ARG A 238 2.51 16.38 2.38
N ARG A 239 3.29 16.06 3.41
CA ARG A 239 3.11 16.60 4.77
C ARG A 239 3.32 18.11 4.82
N GLU A 240 4.35 18.62 4.16
CA GLU A 240 4.66 20.05 4.11
C GLU A 240 3.59 20.85 3.35
N ARG A 241 3.00 20.31 2.28
CA ARG A 241 1.86 20.92 1.55
C ARG A 241 0.58 20.97 2.38
N ALA A 242 0.33 19.97 3.23
CA ALA A 242 -0.83 19.95 4.12
C ALA A 242 -0.77 21.03 5.22
N LEU A 243 0.40 21.61 5.48
CA LEU A 243 0.63 22.65 6.48
C LEU A 243 0.64 24.09 5.92
N CYS A 244 0.54 24.28 4.60
CA CYS A 244 0.49 25.60 3.97
C CYS A 244 -0.95 26.12 3.82
N PRO A 245 -1.28 27.35 4.30
CA PRO A 245 -2.61 27.94 4.08
C PRO A 245 -2.82 28.23 2.59
N VAL A 246 -3.97 27.80 2.08
CA VAL A 246 -4.41 28.08 0.70
C VAL A 246 -4.63 29.57 0.50
N ASN A 247 -3.84 30.17 -0.36
CA ASN A 247 -4.01 31.59 -0.71
C ASN A 247 -5.14 31.72 -1.75
N THR A 248 -6.30 32.21 -1.30
CA THR A 248 -7.52 32.37 -2.12
C THR A 248 -7.59 33.74 -2.79
N SER A 249 -6.77 33.99 -3.83
CA SER A 249 -6.96 35.16 -4.66
C SER A 249 -6.71 34.84 -6.14
N ARG A 250 -7.78 34.41 -6.84
CA ARG A 250 -7.86 34.46 -8.31
C ARG A 250 -9.28 34.81 -8.77
N PRO A 251 -9.44 35.64 -9.81
CA PRO A 251 -10.76 36.02 -10.31
C PRO A 251 -11.42 34.90 -11.12
N ALA A 252 -12.74 34.78 -10.95
CA ALA A 252 -13.57 33.76 -11.57
C ALA A 252 -13.84 34.09 -13.04
N THR A 253 -13.29 33.31 -13.97
CA THR A 253 -13.86 33.01 -15.30
C THR A 253 -13.03 31.89 -15.94
N GLU A 254 -13.49 30.65 -15.76
CA GLU A 254 -13.28 29.46 -16.61
C GLU A 254 -13.67 28.25 -15.79
N THR A 255 -14.42 27.33 -16.37
CA THR A 255 -14.79 26.06 -15.71
C THR A 255 -13.52 25.30 -15.35
N GLN A 256 -13.05 25.41 -14.11
CA GLN A 256 -11.92 24.66 -13.59
C GLN A 256 -12.42 23.38 -12.95
N ALA A 257 -11.94 22.24 -13.43
CA ALA A 257 -11.99 21.01 -12.66
C ALA A 257 -11.05 21.16 -11.45
N PHE A 258 -11.60 21.04 -10.26
CA PHE A 258 -10.84 21.10 -9.01
C PHE A 258 -10.56 19.67 -8.54
N ASP A 259 -9.30 19.26 -8.50
CA ASP A 259 -8.88 18.04 -7.80
C ASP A 259 -8.69 18.36 -6.30
N TYR A 260 -9.69 18.07 -5.50
CA TYR A 260 -9.57 18.07 -4.04
C TYR A 260 -9.28 16.67 -3.54
N HIS A 261 -8.14 16.48 -2.90
CA HIS A 261 -7.88 15.30 -2.10
C HIS A 261 -8.43 15.54 -0.68
N ILE A 262 -9.58 14.94 -0.38
CA ILE A 262 -10.08 14.88 1.00
C ILE A 262 -9.36 13.72 1.67
N GLN A 263 -8.39 14.02 2.55
CA GLN A 263 -7.76 13.02 3.40
C GLN A 263 -8.50 12.99 4.73
N ILE A 264 -9.10 11.84 5.05
CA ILE A 264 -9.69 11.60 6.38
C ILE A 264 -8.63 10.87 7.19
N ASP A 265 -7.96 11.57 8.10
CA ASP A 265 -7.01 10.98 9.03
C ASP A 265 -7.78 10.34 10.19
N GLN A 266 -7.75 9.02 10.27
CA GLN A 266 -8.24 8.27 11.43
C GLN A 266 -7.03 7.76 12.22
N CYS A 267 -6.99 8.09 13.50
CA CYS A 267 -5.99 7.60 14.44
C CYS A 267 -6.67 6.64 15.42
N THR A 268 -6.11 5.46 15.60
CA THR A 268 -6.56 4.48 16.61
C THR A 268 -5.64 4.54 17.83
N GLU A 269 -6.19 4.86 19.00
CA GLU A 269 -5.48 4.74 20.27
C GLU A 269 -5.51 3.29 20.74
N MET A 270 -4.36 2.72 21.07
CA MET A 270 -4.27 1.36 21.60
C MET A 270 -3.78 1.36 23.03
N LEU A 271 -4.49 0.66 23.90
CA LEU A 271 -4.13 0.47 25.30
C LEU A 271 -4.19 -1.02 25.64
N MET A 272 -3.10 -1.55 26.17
CA MET A 272 -3.07 -2.89 26.76
C MET A 272 -2.98 -2.78 28.28
N CYS A 273 -3.80 -3.52 28.98
CA CYS A 273 -3.92 -3.45 30.44
C CYS A 273 -4.45 -4.76 31.03
N ARG A 274 -4.58 -4.78 32.34
CA ARG A 274 -5.25 -5.85 33.10
C ARG A 274 -6.41 -5.28 33.88
N GLY A 275 -7.51 -6.02 33.94
CA GLY A 275 -8.67 -5.70 34.78
C GLY A 275 -9.55 -4.55 34.28
N LEU A 276 -9.40 -4.10 33.03
CA LEU A 276 -10.24 -3.06 32.45
C LEU A 276 -11.71 -3.47 32.44
N VAL A 277 -11.98 -4.69 32.01
CA VAL A 277 -13.36 -5.20 31.91
C VAL A 277 -13.99 -5.39 33.28
N ALA A 278 -13.17 -5.77 34.27
CA ALA A 278 -13.62 -5.95 35.66
C ALA A 278 -13.85 -4.63 36.40
N ALA A 279 -13.07 -3.58 36.09
CA ALA A 279 -13.11 -2.26 36.75
C ALA A 279 -13.02 -1.10 35.75
N PRO A 280 -14.03 -0.93 34.87
CA PRO A 280 -14.00 0.06 33.77
C PRO A 280 -13.92 1.51 34.26
N GLU A 281 -14.30 1.78 35.51
CA GLU A 281 -14.22 3.10 36.14
C GLU A 281 -12.81 3.65 36.25
N HIS A 282 -11.79 2.82 36.18
CA HIS A 282 -10.38 3.24 36.25
C HIS A 282 -9.79 3.65 34.88
N TYR A 283 -10.55 3.51 33.82
CA TYR A 283 -10.07 3.72 32.45
C TYR A 283 -10.94 4.73 31.70
N PRO A 284 -10.38 5.68 30.91
CA PRO A 284 -11.11 6.64 30.13
C PRO A 284 -11.68 6.01 28.84
N ILE A 285 -12.62 5.06 29.00
CA ILE A 285 -13.20 4.31 27.88
C ILE A 285 -14.01 5.24 26.99
N ILE A 286 -15.01 5.90 27.56
CA ILE A 286 -15.97 6.76 26.83
C ILE A 286 -15.42 8.18 26.74
N PRO A 287 -15.35 8.79 25.51
CA PRO A 287 -14.94 10.17 25.36
C PRO A 287 -15.82 11.15 26.15
N ARG A 288 -15.21 12.19 26.74
CA ARG A 288 -15.94 13.17 27.57
C ARG A 288 -17.08 13.87 26.84
N GLN A 289 -16.88 14.17 25.55
CA GLN A 289 -17.89 14.80 24.71
C GLN A 289 -19.13 13.93 24.46
N SER A 290 -19.02 12.63 24.69
CA SER A 290 -20.11 11.66 24.50
C SER A 290 -20.78 11.24 25.81
N ALA A 291 -20.45 11.86 26.94
CA ALA A 291 -20.91 11.43 28.25
C ALA A 291 -22.46 11.50 28.44
N SER A 292 -23.15 12.37 27.71
CA SER A 292 -24.62 12.50 27.74
C SER A 292 -25.33 11.74 26.61
N SER A 293 -24.57 11.20 25.64
CA SER A 293 -25.13 10.50 24.48
C SER A 293 -25.29 9.00 24.76
N PRO A 294 -26.17 8.30 24.02
CA PRO A 294 -26.32 6.86 24.15
C PRO A 294 -25.00 6.09 23.84
N VAL A 295 -24.72 5.09 24.65
CA VAL A 295 -23.60 4.18 24.45
C VAL A 295 -24.13 2.77 24.19
N PHE A 296 -23.77 2.19 23.06
CA PHE A 296 -24.22 0.87 22.64
C PHE A 296 -23.08 -0.14 22.87
N VAL A 297 -23.28 -1.08 23.79
CA VAL A 297 -22.32 -2.17 24.08
C VAL A 297 -22.79 -3.43 23.38
N PHE A 298 -22.08 -3.83 22.35
CA PHE A 298 -22.28 -5.07 21.62
C PHE A 298 -21.45 -6.17 22.25
N THR A 299 -22.07 -7.31 22.53
CA THR A 299 -21.42 -8.50 23.08
C THR A 299 -22.13 -9.75 22.55
N ASP A 300 -21.58 -10.93 22.73
CA ASP A 300 -22.24 -12.20 22.49
C ASP A 300 -22.81 -12.81 23.79
N GLU A 301 -23.56 -13.89 23.67
CA GLU A 301 -24.22 -14.54 24.81
C GLU A 301 -23.19 -14.99 25.86
N THR A 302 -22.13 -15.68 25.43
CA THR A 302 -21.07 -16.17 26.33
C THR A 302 -20.33 -15.02 27.02
N VAL A 303 -19.89 -13.99 26.31
CA VAL A 303 -19.16 -12.86 26.88
C VAL A 303 -20.09 -11.98 27.74
N SER A 304 -21.38 -11.89 27.39
CA SER A 304 -22.38 -11.20 28.20
C SER A 304 -22.48 -11.81 29.60
N GLU A 305 -22.51 -13.13 29.71
CA GLU A 305 -22.56 -13.83 31.00
C GLU A 305 -21.27 -13.67 31.79
N LEU A 306 -20.12 -13.85 31.14
CA LEU A 306 -18.80 -13.78 31.76
C LEU A 306 -18.45 -12.37 32.27
N TYR A 307 -18.71 -11.36 31.46
CA TYR A 307 -18.20 -10.01 31.66
C TYR A 307 -19.23 -8.91 31.43
N GLY A 308 -20.04 -9.03 30.36
CA GLY A 308 -20.84 -7.95 29.79
C GLY A 308 -21.85 -7.38 30.78
N ASN A 309 -22.56 -8.22 31.51
CA ASN A 309 -23.55 -7.79 32.49
C ASN A 309 -22.95 -6.90 33.60
N ARG A 310 -21.77 -7.30 34.11
CA ARG A 310 -21.05 -6.55 35.14
C ARG A 310 -20.46 -5.25 34.56
N PHE A 311 -19.83 -5.32 33.40
CA PHE A 311 -19.26 -4.17 32.70
C PHE A 311 -20.30 -3.09 32.43
N VAL A 312 -21.46 -3.45 31.85
CA VAL A 312 -22.59 -2.57 31.59
C VAL A 312 -23.16 -1.95 32.87
N SER A 313 -23.32 -2.78 33.92
CA SER A 313 -23.83 -2.30 35.23
C SER A 313 -22.90 -1.26 35.85
N ARG A 314 -21.59 -1.44 35.78
CA ARG A 314 -20.60 -0.48 36.30
C ARG A 314 -20.62 0.82 35.51
N LEU A 315 -20.66 0.77 34.18
CA LEU A 315 -20.77 1.98 33.37
C LEU A 315 -22.08 2.76 33.63
N ARG A 316 -23.20 2.07 33.83
CA ARG A 316 -24.45 2.71 34.24
C ARG A 316 -24.32 3.37 35.62
N GLY A 317 -23.62 2.74 36.55
CA GLY A 317 -23.30 3.28 37.87
C GLY A 317 -22.49 4.59 37.83
N LEU A 318 -21.72 4.79 36.75
CA LEU A 318 -21.02 6.06 36.48
C LEU A 318 -21.88 7.13 35.80
N GLY A 319 -23.15 6.84 35.54
CA GLY A 319 -24.11 7.80 34.98
C GLY A 319 -24.22 7.76 33.45
N TYR A 320 -23.55 6.82 32.75
CA TYR A 320 -23.67 6.69 31.30
C TYR A 320 -25.02 6.05 30.88
N ASN A 321 -25.58 6.51 29.76
CA ASN A 321 -26.78 5.94 29.15
C ASN A 321 -26.40 4.71 28.30
N ILE A 322 -26.32 3.51 28.91
CA ILE A 322 -25.82 2.28 28.28
C ILE A 322 -26.96 1.41 27.77
N HIS A 323 -26.91 1.05 26.50
CA HIS A 323 -27.75 0.06 25.82
C HIS A 323 -26.94 -1.19 25.48
N ALA A 324 -27.19 -2.30 26.16
CA ALA A 324 -26.58 -3.58 25.84
C ALA A 324 -27.29 -4.23 24.64
N ILE A 325 -26.50 -4.77 23.70
CA ILE A 325 -26.94 -5.51 22.52
C ILE A 325 -26.20 -6.84 22.53
N VAL A 326 -26.95 -7.91 22.81
CA VAL A 326 -26.39 -9.27 22.85
C VAL A 326 -26.66 -9.95 21.51
N LEU A 327 -25.58 -10.45 20.90
CA LEU A 327 -25.57 -11.19 19.66
C LEU A 327 -25.62 -12.71 19.97
N PRO A 328 -26.13 -13.56 19.07
CA PRO A 328 -25.91 -14.98 19.18
C PRO A 328 -24.41 -15.31 19.09
N ASP A 329 -23.99 -16.38 19.75
CA ASP A 329 -22.61 -16.85 19.68
C ASP A 329 -22.26 -17.34 18.28
N GLY A 330 -21.00 -17.10 17.88
CA GLY A 330 -20.43 -17.65 16.66
C GLY A 330 -20.71 -16.85 15.38
N GLU A 331 -20.30 -17.45 14.26
CA GLU A 331 -20.30 -16.81 12.93
C GLU A 331 -21.70 -16.51 12.39
N GLU A 332 -22.73 -17.16 12.93
CA GLU A 332 -24.14 -16.94 12.57
C GLU A 332 -24.63 -15.50 12.88
N ALA A 333 -23.95 -14.81 13.81
CA ALA A 333 -24.22 -13.40 14.08
C ALA A 333 -23.92 -12.47 12.90
N LYS A 334 -23.07 -12.89 11.95
CA LYS A 334 -22.56 -12.06 10.84
C LYS A 334 -23.44 -12.13 9.59
N THR A 335 -24.76 -12.16 9.72
CA THR A 335 -25.70 -12.19 8.58
C THR A 335 -26.26 -10.82 8.23
N ILE A 336 -26.66 -10.63 6.96
CA ILE A 336 -27.37 -9.42 6.51
C ILE A 336 -28.65 -9.18 7.31
N SER A 337 -29.42 -10.25 7.57
CA SER A 337 -30.67 -10.16 8.33
C SER A 337 -30.43 -9.64 9.76
N ASN A 338 -29.39 -10.18 10.41
CA ASN A 338 -29.04 -9.73 11.77
C ASN A 338 -28.51 -8.27 11.75
N TYR A 339 -27.72 -7.90 10.75
CA TYR A 339 -27.27 -6.53 10.59
C TYR A 339 -28.45 -5.54 10.48
N VAL A 340 -29.44 -5.81 9.63
CA VAL A 340 -30.64 -4.97 9.48
C VAL A 340 -31.39 -4.86 10.80
N TYR A 341 -31.62 -5.99 11.48
CA TYR A 341 -32.24 -6.01 12.81
C TYR A 341 -31.50 -5.15 13.83
N LEU A 342 -30.16 -5.21 13.84
CA LEU A 342 -29.32 -4.44 14.78
C LEU A 342 -29.36 -2.94 14.50
N VAL A 343 -29.35 -2.54 13.22
CA VAL A 343 -29.50 -1.13 12.82
C VAL A 343 -30.82 -0.56 13.32
N GLU A 344 -31.93 -1.24 13.05
CA GLU A 344 -33.26 -0.81 13.53
C GLU A 344 -33.35 -0.75 15.06
N ARG A 345 -32.76 -1.72 15.72
CA ARG A 345 -32.72 -1.76 17.19
C ARG A 345 -31.91 -0.61 17.79
N VAL A 346 -30.81 -0.22 17.17
CA VAL A 346 -30.00 0.94 17.57
C VAL A 346 -30.79 2.23 17.33
N LEU A 347 -31.33 2.42 16.13
CA LEU A 347 -32.09 3.63 15.77
C LEU A 347 -33.31 3.85 16.71
N SER A 348 -34.01 2.78 17.08
CA SER A 348 -35.14 2.84 18.01
C SER A 348 -34.79 3.27 19.43
N ARG A 349 -33.50 3.31 19.82
CA ARG A 349 -33.01 3.72 21.14
C ARG A 349 -32.55 5.17 21.21
N GLY A 350 -32.71 5.93 20.13
CA GLY A 350 -32.42 7.37 20.10
C GLY A 350 -30.95 7.69 19.94
N VAL A 351 -30.28 7.01 19.02
CA VAL A 351 -28.88 7.28 18.63
C VAL A 351 -28.71 8.71 18.13
N ASP A 352 -27.59 9.36 18.46
CA ASP A 352 -27.18 10.70 18.02
C ASP A 352 -25.75 10.70 17.46
N GLU A 353 -25.28 11.84 16.92
CA GLU A 353 -23.96 11.99 16.30
C GLU A 353 -22.77 11.82 17.28
N ARG A 354 -23.01 11.80 18.57
CA ARG A 354 -22.01 11.61 19.64
C ARG A 354 -22.14 10.26 20.32
N SER A 355 -23.04 9.41 19.83
CA SER A 355 -23.23 8.07 20.35
C SER A 355 -21.96 7.22 20.15
N VAL A 356 -21.68 6.34 21.12
CA VAL A 356 -20.48 5.50 21.15
C VAL A 356 -20.87 4.04 20.99
N PHE A 357 -20.17 3.33 20.14
CA PHE A 357 -20.30 1.90 19.93
C PHE A 357 -19.10 1.19 20.55
N ILE A 358 -19.36 0.28 21.46
CA ILE A 358 -18.35 -0.53 22.12
C ILE A 358 -18.59 -1.98 21.75
N SER A 359 -17.62 -2.66 21.14
CA SER A 359 -17.62 -4.11 21.04
C SER A 359 -16.91 -4.70 22.24
N LEU A 360 -17.55 -5.58 22.96
CA LEU A 360 -16.95 -6.39 24.02
C LEU A 360 -17.11 -7.86 23.64
N GLY A 361 -16.09 -8.46 23.01
CA GLY A 361 -16.20 -9.82 22.49
C GLY A 361 -15.08 -10.23 21.56
N GLY A 362 -15.25 -11.36 20.89
CA GLY A 362 -14.34 -11.87 19.87
C GLY A 362 -14.42 -11.12 18.53
N GLY A 363 -13.72 -11.65 17.52
CA GLY A 363 -13.67 -11.04 16.18
C GLY A 363 -15.04 -10.86 15.52
N VAL A 364 -15.99 -11.76 15.76
CA VAL A 364 -17.38 -11.64 15.26
C VAL A 364 -18.05 -10.41 15.82
N VAL A 365 -17.99 -10.22 17.14
CA VAL A 365 -18.58 -9.04 17.81
C VAL A 365 -17.94 -7.73 17.35
N CYS A 366 -16.59 -7.73 17.20
CA CYS A 366 -15.86 -6.56 16.69
C CYS A 366 -16.32 -6.20 15.27
N ASN A 367 -16.39 -7.17 14.36
CA ASN A 367 -16.80 -6.95 12.97
C ASN A 367 -18.25 -6.47 12.84
N VAL A 368 -19.20 -7.10 13.55
CA VAL A 368 -20.62 -6.73 13.48
C VAL A 368 -20.84 -5.34 14.08
N CYS A 369 -20.30 -5.08 15.28
CA CYS A 369 -20.39 -3.76 15.93
C CYS A 369 -19.76 -2.69 15.05
N GLY A 370 -18.56 -2.93 14.51
CA GLY A 370 -17.87 -1.97 13.66
C GLY A 370 -18.62 -1.69 12.35
N PHE A 371 -19.25 -2.70 11.74
CA PHE A 371 -20.05 -2.48 10.53
C PHE A 371 -21.32 -1.69 10.81
N VAL A 372 -22.01 -1.94 11.91
CA VAL A 372 -23.17 -1.14 12.35
C VAL A 372 -22.75 0.31 12.64
N ALA A 373 -21.66 0.50 13.40
CA ALA A 373 -21.14 1.83 13.74
C ALA A 373 -20.74 2.63 12.49
N SER A 374 -20.15 1.97 11.49
CA SER A 374 -19.66 2.62 10.26
C SER A 374 -20.77 3.12 9.34
N THR A 375 -21.98 2.56 9.45
CA THR A 375 -23.09 2.85 8.52
C THR A 375 -24.14 3.81 9.10
N ILE A 376 -24.34 3.81 10.42
CA ILE A 376 -25.24 4.76 11.08
C ILE A 376 -24.59 6.15 11.08
N TYR A 377 -25.31 7.17 10.64
CA TYR A 377 -24.81 8.54 10.43
C TYR A 377 -23.51 8.63 9.60
N ARG A 378 -23.20 7.64 8.76
CA ARG A 378 -21.97 7.51 7.95
C ARG A 378 -20.70 7.35 8.79
N GLY A 379 -20.84 6.91 10.03
CA GLY A 379 -19.75 6.61 10.95
C GLY A 379 -19.89 7.28 12.30
N LEU A 380 -19.92 6.47 13.35
CA LEU A 380 -19.99 6.89 14.75
C LEU A 380 -18.79 6.36 15.52
N GLU A 381 -18.53 6.95 16.70
CA GLU A 381 -17.42 6.57 17.56
C GLU A 381 -17.42 5.07 17.85
N LEU A 382 -16.32 4.38 17.49
CA LEU A 382 -16.17 2.93 17.65
C LEU A 382 -15.00 2.61 18.57
N ILE A 383 -15.25 1.76 19.58
CA ILE A 383 -14.25 1.29 20.53
C ILE A 383 -14.29 -0.24 20.55
N HIS A 384 -13.17 -0.89 20.37
CA HIS A 384 -13.06 -2.35 20.50
C HIS A 384 -12.44 -2.75 21.84
N ILE A 385 -13.08 -3.70 22.52
CA ILE A 385 -12.56 -4.39 23.70
C ILE A 385 -12.54 -5.90 23.38
N PRO A 386 -11.48 -6.37 22.68
CA PRO A 386 -11.39 -7.75 22.24
C PRO A 386 -11.16 -8.71 23.42
N THR A 387 -11.90 -9.82 23.45
CA THR A 387 -11.84 -10.82 24.54
C THR A 387 -11.25 -12.15 24.12
N THR A 388 -10.82 -12.30 22.86
CA THR A 388 -10.13 -13.50 22.38
C THR A 388 -8.73 -13.14 21.87
N LEU A 389 -7.77 -14.09 21.96
CA LEU A 389 -6.41 -13.88 21.49
C LEU A 389 -6.38 -13.53 19.99
N MET A 390 -7.20 -14.23 19.19
CA MET A 390 -7.40 -13.94 17.77
C MET A 390 -7.82 -12.48 17.54
N ALA A 391 -8.78 -11.97 18.32
CA ALA A 391 -9.24 -10.60 18.17
C ALA A 391 -8.22 -9.57 18.68
N GLN A 392 -7.50 -9.87 19.75
CA GLN A 392 -6.45 -9.01 20.31
C GLN A 392 -5.24 -8.87 19.38
N CYS A 393 -4.92 -9.94 18.63
CA CYS A 393 -3.78 -9.97 17.72
C CYS A 393 -4.14 -9.57 16.27
N ASP A 394 -5.40 -9.73 15.86
CA ASP A 394 -5.80 -9.54 14.46
C ASP A 394 -7.05 -8.70 14.26
N ALA A 395 -8.23 -9.21 14.62
CA ALA A 395 -9.50 -8.66 14.15
C ALA A 395 -9.79 -7.25 14.67
N ALA A 396 -9.52 -6.94 15.94
CA ALA A 396 -9.82 -5.65 16.55
C ALA A 396 -8.87 -4.53 16.11
N ILE A 397 -7.66 -4.86 15.66
CA ILE A 397 -6.67 -3.91 15.16
C ILE A 397 -6.72 -3.74 13.63
N SER A 398 -7.63 -4.45 12.99
CA SER A 398 -7.96 -4.28 11.58
C SER A 398 -8.99 -3.18 11.41
N HIS A 399 -8.81 -2.33 10.41
CA HIS A 399 -9.86 -1.37 10.02
C HIS A 399 -10.92 -1.98 9.09
N LYS A 400 -10.97 -3.32 8.98
CA LYS A 400 -11.93 -4.06 8.16
C LYS A 400 -13.13 -4.48 9.01
N GLN A 401 -14.28 -3.90 8.71
CA GLN A 401 -15.54 -4.25 9.36
C GLN A 401 -16.46 -4.91 8.34
N ALA A 402 -16.94 -6.13 8.61
CA ALA A 402 -17.69 -6.87 7.61
C ALA A 402 -18.64 -7.90 8.19
N ILE A 403 -19.64 -8.25 7.39
CA ILE A 403 -20.57 -9.36 7.58
C ILE A 403 -20.50 -10.32 6.40
N ASN A 404 -21.11 -11.50 6.55
CA ASN A 404 -21.11 -12.55 5.55
C ASN A 404 -22.20 -12.32 4.49
N GLY A 405 -21.86 -12.64 3.24
CA GLY A 405 -22.82 -12.77 2.15
C GLY A 405 -23.17 -14.23 1.87
N HIS A 406 -24.12 -14.47 0.99
CA HIS A 406 -24.49 -15.84 0.56
C HIS A 406 -23.32 -16.61 -0.08
N PHE A 407 -22.37 -15.91 -0.67
CA PHE A 407 -21.28 -16.50 -1.44
C PHE A 407 -19.96 -16.59 -0.66
N GLY A 408 -19.93 -16.14 0.60
CA GLY A 408 -18.70 -16.24 1.40
C GLY A 408 -18.66 -15.31 2.60
N LYS A 409 -17.59 -15.50 3.41
CA LYS A 409 -17.31 -14.69 4.61
C LYS A 409 -16.83 -13.29 4.24
N ASN A 410 -17.18 -12.30 5.06
CA ASN A 410 -16.69 -10.92 5.01
C ASN A 410 -16.81 -10.24 3.64
N MET A 411 -17.85 -10.59 2.85
CA MET A 411 -18.05 -10.05 1.50
C MET A 411 -18.77 -8.69 1.50
N VAL A 412 -19.47 -8.35 2.55
CA VAL A 412 -20.20 -7.08 2.69
C VAL A 412 -19.59 -6.31 3.84
N GLY A 413 -18.94 -5.19 3.56
CA GLY A 413 -18.23 -4.47 4.61
C GLY A 413 -17.62 -3.14 4.15
N THR A 414 -16.86 -2.54 5.05
CA THR A 414 -16.20 -1.26 4.87
C THR A 414 -14.86 -1.21 5.57
N TYR A 415 -14.01 -0.29 5.16
CA TYR A 415 -12.83 0.10 5.92
C TYR A 415 -13.24 1.18 6.92
N TYR A 416 -13.28 0.83 8.20
CA TYR A 416 -13.65 1.71 9.29
C TYR A 416 -12.83 1.43 10.54
N SER A 417 -11.96 2.37 10.91
CA SER A 417 -11.06 2.21 12.05
C SER A 417 -11.77 2.51 13.36
N PRO A 418 -11.57 1.72 14.42
CA PRO A 418 -11.96 2.12 15.75
C PRO A 418 -11.13 3.34 16.20
N SER A 419 -11.69 4.21 17.02
CA SER A 419 -10.93 5.27 17.67
C SER A 419 -10.04 4.73 18.78
N LYS A 420 -10.49 3.65 19.45
CA LYS A 420 -9.74 2.96 20.49
C LYS A 420 -9.84 1.45 20.37
N VAL A 421 -8.72 0.79 20.68
CA VAL A 421 -8.66 -0.65 20.95
C VAL A 421 -8.10 -0.86 22.36
N LEU A 422 -8.91 -1.42 23.24
CA LEU A 422 -8.60 -1.59 24.65
C LEU A 422 -8.43 -3.08 24.94
N VAL A 423 -7.18 -3.54 25.01
CA VAL A 423 -6.81 -4.94 25.20
C VAL A 423 -6.71 -5.26 26.68
N ASP A 424 -7.66 -6.03 27.21
CA ASP A 424 -7.59 -6.58 28.55
C ASP A 424 -7.15 -8.04 28.48
N VAL A 425 -5.88 -8.31 28.80
CA VAL A 425 -5.30 -9.66 28.68
C VAL A 425 -5.91 -10.65 29.67
N GLU A 426 -6.54 -10.20 30.78
CA GLU A 426 -7.19 -11.09 31.73
C GLU A 426 -8.42 -11.77 31.14
N THR A 427 -9.06 -11.20 30.12
CA THR A 427 -10.18 -11.84 29.43
C THR A 427 -9.80 -13.16 28.76
N LEU A 428 -8.51 -13.36 28.44
CA LEU A 428 -8.01 -14.57 27.81
C LEU A 428 -8.02 -15.79 28.76
N GLN A 429 -8.11 -15.58 30.08
CA GLN A 429 -8.10 -16.67 31.06
C GLN A 429 -9.36 -17.55 31.04
N THR A 430 -10.46 -17.01 30.53
CA THR A 430 -11.72 -17.78 30.43
C THR A 430 -11.88 -18.53 29.10
N LEU A 431 -10.98 -18.29 28.13
CA LEU A 431 -10.97 -19.06 26.89
C LEU A 431 -10.63 -20.53 27.14
N ASN A 432 -11.23 -21.42 26.37
CA ASN A 432 -10.79 -22.83 26.39
C ASN A 432 -9.46 -22.99 25.62
N ASP A 433 -8.81 -24.15 25.77
CA ASP A 433 -7.50 -24.41 25.17
C ASP A 433 -7.51 -24.30 23.63
N ARG A 434 -8.60 -24.72 23.00
CA ARG A 434 -8.72 -24.64 21.53
C ARG A 434 -8.75 -23.19 21.07
N GLN A 435 -9.50 -22.33 21.77
CA GLN A 435 -9.59 -20.90 21.45
C GLN A 435 -8.25 -20.15 21.65
N ILE A 436 -7.49 -20.51 22.67
CA ILE A 436 -6.14 -19.95 22.88
C ILE A 436 -5.21 -20.38 21.76
N ARG A 437 -5.18 -21.67 21.42
CA ARG A 437 -4.36 -22.20 20.32
C ARG A 437 -4.74 -21.58 18.98
N ASP A 438 -6.03 -21.44 18.71
CA ASP A 438 -6.55 -20.78 17.50
C ASP A 438 -5.97 -19.37 17.34
N GLY A 439 -5.96 -18.56 18.40
CA GLY A 439 -5.37 -17.22 18.36
C GLY A 439 -3.86 -17.20 18.12
N TYR A 440 -3.13 -18.22 18.59
CA TYR A 440 -1.70 -18.32 18.32
C TYR A 440 -1.36 -18.53 16.84
N ALA A 441 -2.28 -18.98 16.00
CA ALA A 441 -2.01 -19.14 14.58
C ALA A 441 -1.63 -17.82 13.92
N GLU A 442 -2.30 -16.70 14.26
CA GLU A 442 -1.96 -15.37 13.77
C GLU A 442 -0.59 -14.88 14.26
N VAL A 443 -0.27 -15.16 15.51
CA VAL A 443 1.05 -14.86 16.09
C VAL A 443 2.16 -15.63 15.37
N ILE A 444 1.94 -16.92 15.13
CA ILE A 444 2.87 -17.80 14.39
C ILE A 444 3.02 -17.34 12.96
N LYS A 445 1.95 -16.88 12.32
CA LYS A 445 1.98 -16.29 10.98
C LYS A 445 2.96 -15.11 10.93
N HIS A 446 2.84 -14.16 11.84
CA HIS A 446 3.76 -13.02 11.92
C HIS A 446 5.20 -13.45 12.22
N ALA A 447 5.39 -14.41 13.13
CA ALA A 447 6.69 -14.94 13.47
C ALA A 447 7.40 -15.58 12.26
N LEU A 448 6.69 -16.41 11.50
CA LEU A 448 7.26 -17.17 10.38
C LEU A 448 7.45 -16.32 9.12
N SER A 449 6.69 -15.23 8.95
CA SER A 449 6.70 -14.43 7.72
C SER A 449 7.39 -13.07 7.86
N GLN A 450 7.58 -12.55 9.10
CA GLN A 450 7.97 -11.15 9.28
C GLN A 450 9.02 -10.90 10.36
N ASP A 451 9.08 -11.73 11.41
CA ASP A 451 9.83 -11.38 12.62
C ASP A 451 10.57 -12.57 13.23
N VAL A 452 11.87 -12.60 12.98
CA VAL A 452 12.76 -13.65 13.50
C VAL A 452 12.87 -13.63 15.03
N ASP A 453 12.74 -12.46 15.67
CA ASP A 453 12.82 -12.36 17.14
C ASP A 453 11.56 -12.93 17.78
N LEU A 454 10.38 -12.66 17.20
CA LEU A 454 9.14 -13.31 17.62
C LEU A 454 9.21 -14.82 17.40
N ALA A 455 9.73 -15.27 16.26
CA ALA A 455 9.92 -16.70 16.00
C ALA A 455 10.84 -17.34 17.05
N ASN A 456 11.98 -16.72 17.35
CA ASN A 456 12.92 -17.22 18.37
C ASN A 456 12.28 -17.24 19.76
N MET A 457 11.50 -16.22 20.13
CA MET A 457 10.75 -16.19 21.38
C MET A 457 9.77 -17.37 21.48
N LEU A 458 9.02 -17.65 20.42
CA LEU A 458 8.07 -18.75 20.36
C LEU A 458 8.79 -20.13 20.38
N PHE A 459 9.90 -20.28 19.64
CA PHE A 459 10.68 -21.52 19.62
C PHE A 459 11.34 -21.85 20.96
N SER A 460 11.81 -20.83 21.69
CA SER A 460 12.48 -21.02 22.97
C SER A 460 11.55 -21.11 24.18
N PHE A 461 10.27 -20.75 24.01
CA PHE A 461 9.33 -20.75 25.15
C PHE A 461 8.96 -22.18 25.60
N GLU A 462 9.18 -22.47 26.87
CA GLU A 462 8.89 -23.78 27.50
C GLU A 462 7.83 -23.68 28.62
N GLY A 463 7.17 -22.54 28.76
CA GLY A 463 6.17 -22.29 29.79
C GLY A 463 4.73 -22.61 29.39
N ASP A 464 3.79 -22.19 30.25
CA ASP A 464 2.37 -22.23 29.93
C ASP A 464 2.00 -21.13 28.92
N ILE A 465 1.46 -21.52 27.75
CA ILE A 465 1.00 -20.60 26.68
C ILE A 465 -0.13 -19.67 27.15
N ARG A 466 -0.74 -19.92 28.29
CA ARG A 466 -1.77 -19.11 28.93
C ARG A 466 -1.21 -18.11 29.95
N SER A 467 0.09 -18.13 30.17
CA SER A 467 0.75 -17.18 31.10
C SER A 467 0.48 -15.75 30.65
N LEU A 468 -0.14 -14.92 31.47
CA LEU A 468 -0.46 -13.53 31.17
C LEU A 468 0.78 -12.73 30.76
N SER A 469 1.90 -12.93 31.46
CA SER A 469 3.15 -12.23 31.15
C SER A 469 3.76 -12.63 29.80
N PHE A 470 3.48 -13.84 29.33
CA PHE A 470 3.89 -14.30 28.01
C PHE A 470 2.92 -13.76 26.94
N LEU A 471 1.61 -13.85 27.19
CA LEU A 471 0.58 -13.32 26.29
C LEU A 471 0.76 -11.82 26.05
N GLU A 472 1.06 -11.02 27.08
CA GLU A 472 1.33 -9.59 26.93
C GLU A 472 2.47 -9.34 25.94
N LYS A 473 3.61 -10.01 26.09
CA LYS A 473 4.75 -9.86 25.19
C LYS A 473 4.44 -10.26 23.76
N VAL A 474 3.70 -11.36 23.60
CA VAL A 474 3.31 -11.89 22.30
C VAL A 474 2.32 -10.93 21.60
N ILE A 475 1.31 -10.46 22.33
CA ILE A 475 0.31 -9.54 21.80
C ILE A 475 0.96 -8.21 21.42
N GLU A 476 1.77 -7.63 22.31
CA GLU A 476 2.47 -6.38 22.06
C GLU A 476 3.29 -6.43 20.76
N ARG A 477 4.13 -7.48 20.63
CA ARG A 477 4.96 -7.65 19.44
C ARG A 477 4.14 -7.83 18.17
N ASN A 478 3.10 -8.69 18.23
CA ASN A 478 2.21 -8.95 17.11
C ASN A 478 1.45 -7.69 16.66
N VAL A 479 0.91 -6.94 17.62
CA VAL A 479 0.21 -5.68 17.36
C VAL A 479 1.13 -4.68 16.66
N MET A 480 2.37 -4.50 17.15
CA MET A 480 3.34 -3.60 16.52
C MET A 480 3.62 -3.97 15.07
N LEU A 481 3.84 -5.25 14.77
CA LEU A 481 4.09 -5.75 13.41
C LEU A 481 2.89 -5.49 12.49
N LYS A 482 1.69 -5.83 12.94
CA LYS A 482 0.48 -5.63 12.14
C LYS A 482 0.17 -4.15 11.92
N CYS A 483 0.24 -3.33 12.96
CA CYS A 483 -0.02 -1.89 12.84
C CYS A 483 0.94 -1.21 11.87
N GLU A 484 2.21 -1.60 11.87
CA GLU A 484 3.19 -1.04 10.92
C GLU A 484 2.85 -1.38 9.47
N LEU A 485 2.45 -2.62 9.18
CA LEU A 485 2.02 -3.03 7.85
C LEU A 485 0.73 -2.33 7.40
N VAL A 486 -0.30 -2.31 8.26
CA VAL A 486 -1.57 -1.67 7.96
C VAL A 486 -1.40 -0.16 7.78
N ARG A 487 -0.48 0.47 8.52
CA ARG A 487 -0.15 1.89 8.35
C ARG A 487 0.46 2.17 6.97
N GLN A 488 1.26 1.26 6.44
CA GLN A 488 1.93 1.41 5.14
C GLN A 488 1.00 1.04 3.97
N ASP A 489 0.22 -0.03 4.12
CA ASP A 489 -0.67 -0.57 3.10
C ASP A 489 -2.05 -0.90 3.69
N PRO A 490 -2.92 0.13 3.91
CA PRO A 490 -4.20 -0.04 4.59
C PRO A 490 -5.18 -0.98 3.88
N LYS A 491 -5.01 -1.23 2.59
CA LYS A 491 -5.88 -2.10 1.79
C LYS A 491 -5.29 -3.49 1.56
N GLU A 492 -4.09 -3.76 2.07
CA GLU A 492 -3.35 -5.02 1.90
C GLU A 492 -3.22 -5.43 0.43
N LEU A 493 -2.82 -4.49 -0.43
CA LEU A 493 -2.64 -4.71 -1.86
C LEU A 493 -1.18 -4.91 -2.26
N ASN A 494 -0.25 -4.57 -1.37
CA ASN A 494 1.19 -4.60 -1.58
C ASN A 494 1.91 -5.34 -0.43
N GLU A 495 2.75 -4.64 0.35
CA GLU A 495 3.56 -5.24 1.41
C GLU A 495 2.72 -5.95 2.49
N ALA A 496 1.55 -5.41 2.81
CA ALA A 496 0.63 -6.03 3.76
C ALA A 496 -0.09 -7.27 3.21
N MET A 497 0.16 -7.68 1.95
CA MET A 497 -0.27 -9.00 1.45
C MET A 497 0.31 -10.15 2.26
N VAL A 498 1.44 -9.96 2.91
CA VAL A 498 2.04 -10.94 3.83
C VAL A 498 1.08 -11.34 4.97
N LEU A 499 0.13 -10.47 5.34
CA LEU A 499 -0.95 -10.79 6.30
C LEU A 499 -1.86 -11.93 5.82
N GLN A 500 -1.84 -12.22 4.50
CA GLN A 500 -2.61 -13.32 3.90
C GLN A 500 -1.85 -14.65 3.88
N TYR A 501 -0.63 -14.70 4.45
CA TYR A 501 0.14 -15.94 4.53
C TYR A 501 -0.67 -17.04 5.24
N GLY A 502 -0.77 -18.21 4.62
CA GLY A 502 -1.62 -19.31 5.07
C GLY A 502 -3.10 -19.22 4.71
N HIS A 503 -3.64 -18.02 4.43
CA HIS A 503 -5.07 -17.82 4.19
C HIS A 503 -5.54 -18.33 2.82
N THR A 504 -4.67 -18.36 1.81
CA THR A 504 -5.02 -18.85 0.47
C THR A 504 -5.56 -20.27 0.50
N ALA A 505 -4.93 -21.14 1.27
CA ALA A 505 -5.42 -22.50 1.49
C ALA A 505 -6.33 -22.61 2.73
N GLY A 506 -6.11 -21.77 3.75
CA GLY A 506 -6.87 -21.80 5.01
C GLY A 506 -8.36 -21.50 4.81
N HIS A 507 -8.73 -20.45 4.10
CA HIS A 507 -10.14 -20.09 3.89
C HIS A 507 -10.95 -21.20 3.17
N PRO A 508 -10.46 -21.80 2.07
CA PRO A 508 -11.11 -22.97 1.48
C PRO A 508 -11.28 -24.12 2.46
N LEU A 509 -10.28 -24.43 3.26
CA LEU A 509 -10.35 -25.50 4.26
C LEU A 509 -11.39 -25.22 5.35
N GLU A 510 -11.44 -24.00 5.85
CA GLU A 510 -12.44 -23.56 6.82
C GLU A 510 -13.86 -23.74 6.27
N HIS A 511 -14.09 -23.32 5.03
CA HIS A 511 -15.38 -23.46 4.37
C HIS A 511 -15.76 -24.94 4.13
N LEU A 512 -14.86 -25.74 3.56
CA LEU A 512 -15.10 -27.15 3.25
C LEU A 512 -15.27 -28.03 4.49
N SER A 513 -14.71 -27.60 5.63
CA SER A 513 -14.95 -28.27 6.92
C SER A 513 -16.35 -27.99 7.48
N GLY A 514 -17.19 -27.18 6.82
CA GLY A 514 -18.44 -26.70 7.37
C GLY A 514 -18.24 -25.88 8.66
N TYR A 515 -17.11 -25.16 8.73
CA TYR A 515 -16.69 -24.35 9.90
C TYR A 515 -16.45 -25.15 11.17
N THR A 516 -16.18 -26.45 11.07
CA THR A 516 -15.75 -27.28 12.22
C THR A 516 -14.29 -27.04 12.57
N LEU A 517 -13.44 -26.67 11.59
CA LEU A 517 -12.13 -26.07 11.83
C LEU A 517 -12.31 -24.60 12.23
N TYR A 518 -11.61 -24.19 13.27
CA TYR A 518 -11.51 -22.77 13.61
C TYR A 518 -10.60 -22.06 12.62
N HIS A 519 -10.72 -20.73 12.57
CA HIS A 519 -9.98 -19.91 11.62
C HIS A 519 -8.46 -20.13 11.70
N GLY A 520 -7.89 -20.05 12.88
CA GLY A 520 -6.45 -20.24 13.09
C GLY A 520 -5.99 -21.67 12.82
N GLU A 521 -6.84 -22.69 13.11
CA GLU A 521 -6.54 -24.07 12.73
C GLU A 521 -6.40 -24.21 11.21
N SER A 522 -7.30 -23.59 10.47
CA SER A 522 -7.29 -23.59 8.99
C SER A 522 -6.07 -22.84 8.44
N VAL A 523 -5.74 -21.68 9.02
CA VAL A 523 -4.57 -20.88 8.65
C VAL A 523 -3.27 -21.62 8.97
N ALA A 524 -3.20 -22.35 10.08
CA ALA A 524 -2.04 -23.17 10.43
C ALA A 524 -1.76 -24.25 9.38
N ILE A 525 -2.80 -24.99 8.94
CA ILE A 525 -2.68 -25.96 7.84
C ILE A 525 -2.27 -25.24 6.56
N GLY A 526 -2.85 -24.08 6.29
CA GLY A 526 -2.55 -23.25 5.11
C GLY A 526 -1.10 -22.75 5.08
N MET A 527 -0.50 -22.42 6.22
CA MET A 527 0.93 -22.07 6.30
C MET A 527 1.83 -23.25 5.93
N ILE A 528 1.50 -24.47 6.41
CA ILE A 528 2.22 -25.68 6.00
C ILE A 528 2.09 -25.93 4.50
N PHE A 529 0.87 -25.78 3.96
CA PHE A 529 0.64 -25.92 2.52
C PHE A 529 1.50 -24.94 1.72
N ALA A 530 1.49 -23.65 2.09
CA ALA A 530 2.27 -22.61 1.42
C ALA A 530 3.79 -22.88 1.49
N ALA A 531 4.31 -23.27 2.65
CA ALA A 531 5.72 -23.62 2.83
C ALA A 531 6.13 -24.83 1.96
N ARG A 532 5.29 -25.87 1.86
CA ARG A 532 5.56 -27.02 1.01
C ARG A 532 5.54 -26.68 -0.47
N VAL A 533 4.58 -25.86 -0.91
CA VAL A 533 4.54 -25.35 -2.29
C VAL A 533 5.79 -24.54 -2.59
N ALA A 534 6.22 -23.64 -1.69
CA ALA A 534 7.45 -22.87 -1.84
C ALA A 534 8.69 -23.76 -1.99
N ALA A 535 8.79 -24.83 -1.19
CA ALA A 535 9.90 -25.79 -1.30
C ALA A 535 9.89 -26.55 -2.64
N LEU A 536 8.72 -27.00 -3.10
CA LEU A 536 8.58 -27.65 -4.42
C LEU A 536 8.97 -26.73 -5.58
N LEU A 537 8.75 -25.42 -5.44
CA LEU A 537 9.14 -24.39 -6.39
C LEU A 537 10.60 -23.92 -6.22
N GLY A 538 11.33 -24.45 -5.25
CA GLY A 538 12.71 -24.05 -4.96
C GLY A 538 12.85 -22.66 -4.33
N ALA A 539 11.76 -22.10 -3.79
CA ALA A 539 11.75 -20.80 -3.14
C ALA A 539 12.16 -20.84 -1.65
N CYS A 540 12.13 -22.00 -1.02
CA CYS A 540 12.69 -22.23 0.32
C CYS A 540 13.25 -23.66 0.43
N ASP A 541 13.96 -23.95 1.53
CA ASP A 541 14.54 -25.25 1.81
C ASP A 541 13.64 -26.10 2.74
N ASP A 542 13.96 -27.39 2.86
CA ASP A 542 13.25 -28.31 3.77
C ASP A 542 13.40 -27.91 5.24
N ALA A 543 14.47 -27.22 5.63
CA ALA A 543 14.65 -26.74 6.99
C ALA A 543 13.59 -25.69 7.35
N THR A 544 13.26 -24.83 6.40
CA THR A 544 12.17 -23.85 6.54
C THR A 544 10.81 -24.55 6.72
N VAL A 545 10.51 -25.55 5.88
CA VAL A 545 9.26 -26.34 6.01
C VAL A 545 9.21 -27.05 7.38
N ASN A 546 10.30 -27.65 7.81
CA ASN A 546 10.39 -28.33 9.10
C ASN A 546 10.20 -27.36 10.29
N SER A 547 10.67 -26.11 10.15
CA SER A 547 10.46 -25.06 11.16
C SER A 547 8.97 -24.71 11.30
N HIS A 548 8.21 -24.66 10.22
CA HIS A 548 6.76 -24.48 10.24
C HIS A 548 6.07 -25.61 11.01
N TYR A 549 6.35 -26.88 10.64
CA TYR A 549 5.79 -28.02 11.35
C TYR A 549 6.11 -27.99 12.84
N ARG A 550 7.36 -27.70 13.20
CA ARG A 550 7.82 -27.68 14.59
C ARG A 550 7.10 -26.62 15.40
N LEU A 551 6.97 -25.40 14.88
CA LEU A 551 6.36 -24.29 15.60
C LEU A 551 4.85 -24.49 15.74
N ILE A 552 4.16 -24.84 14.67
CA ILE A 552 2.71 -25.06 14.65
C ILE A 552 2.32 -26.20 15.62
N ARG A 553 3.05 -27.33 15.60
CA ARG A 553 2.82 -28.45 16.52
C ARG A 553 3.13 -28.11 17.98
N LYS A 554 4.16 -27.29 18.22
CA LYS A 554 4.53 -26.83 19.57
C LYS A 554 3.38 -26.12 20.27
N PHE A 555 2.60 -25.33 19.52
CA PHE A 555 1.42 -24.63 20.03
C PHE A 555 0.13 -25.46 19.91
N GLY A 556 0.22 -26.74 19.55
CA GLY A 556 -0.91 -27.68 19.51
C GLY A 556 -1.92 -27.41 18.40
N LEU A 557 -1.49 -26.75 17.31
CA LEU A 557 -2.29 -26.51 16.11
C LEU A 557 -2.17 -27.69 15.12
N PRO A 558 -3.20 -27.95 14.29
CA PRO A 558 -3.17 -29.00 13.29
C PRO A 558 -2.21 -28.67 12.14
N THR A 559 -1.64 -29.70 11.55
CA THR A 559 -0.68 -29.60 10.44
C THR A 559 -1.11 -30.40 9.21
N GLU A 560 -2.26 -31.07 9.26
CA GLU A 560 -2.74 -31.95 8.21
C GLU A 560 -4.16 -31.56 7.80
N ILE A 561 -4.45 -31.68 6.52
CA ILE A 561 -5.80 -31.48 5.98
C ILE A 561 -6.69 -32.61 6.50
N PRO A 562 -7.88 -32.33 7.03
CA PRO A 562 -8.84 -33.36 7.44
C PRO A 562 -9.14 -34.34 6.30
N ARG A 563 -9.20 -35.63 6.62
CA ARG A 563 -9.38 -36.70 5.62
C ARG A 563 -10.71 -36.65 4.89
N GLU A 564 -11.69 -35.99 5.48
CA GLU A 564 -13.03 -35.79 4.93
C GLU A 564 -13.04 -34.82 3.74
N ILE A 565 -12.06 -33.93 3.66
CA ILE A 565 -11.95 -32.96 2.58
C ILE A 565 -11.29 -33.63 1.37
N GLN A 566 -12.06 -33.76 0.29
CA GLN A 566 -11.57 -34.34 -0.94
C GLN A 566 -10.66 -33.34 -1.70
N LEU A 567 -9.59 -33.85 -2.33
CA LEU A 567 -8.66 -33.01 -3.09
C LEU A 567 -9.36 -32.24 -4.22
N SER A 568 -10.32 -32.87 -4.90
CA SER A 568 -11.13 -32.24 -5.96
C SER A 568 -11.84 -30.99 -5.46
N ASP A 569 -12.50 -31.09 -4.32
CA ASP A 569 -13.30 -30.03 -3.73
C ASP A 569 -12.40 -28.90 -3.22
N PHE A 570 -11.27 -29.25 -2.64
CA PHE A 570 -10.24 -28.28 -2.22
C PHE A 570 -9.67 -27.50 -3.42
N MET A 571 -9.32 -28.19 -4.50
CA MET A 571 -8.82 -27.55 -5.73
C MET A 571 -9.86 -26.67 -6.41
N GLU A 572 -11.14 -27.03 -6.34
CA GLU A 572 -12.23 -26.20 -6.83
C GLU A 572 -12.42 -24.95 -5.95
N ALA A 573 -12.45 -25.12 -4.63
CA ALA A 573 -12.60 -24.01 -3.68
C ALA A 573 -11.43 -23.01 -3.75
N LEU A 574 -10.22 -23.46 -4.06
CA LEU A 574 -9.07 -22.57 -4.30
C LEU A 574 -9.32 -21.59 -5.45
N LYS A 575 -10.06 -21.99 -6.49
CA LYS A 575 -10.37 -21.13 -7.65
C LYS A 575 -11.30 -19.96 -7.28
N PHE A 576 -12.13 -20.11 -6.26
CA PHE A 576 -13.09 -19.10 -5.81
C PHE A 576 -12.57 -18.22 -4.66
N ASN A 577 -11.29 -18.30 -4.33
CA ASN A 577 -10.73 -17.40 -3.33
C ASN A 577 -10.84 -15.96 -3.83
N LYS A 578 -11.37 -15.05 -2.99
CA LYS A 578 -11.69 -13.64 -3.34
C LYS A 578 -10.53 -12.81 -3.90
N ARG A 579 -9.31 -13.34 -3.89
CA ARG A 579 -8.13 -12.74 -4.53
C ARG A 579 -7.74 -13.40 -5.86
N HIS A 580 -8.51 -14.37 -6.32
CA HIS A 580 -8.34 -14.99 -7.62
C HIS A 580 -9.02 -14.14 -8.69
N VAL A 581 -8.42 -13.02 -9.09
CA VAL A 581 -9.10 -12.05 -9.96
C VAL A 581 -8.57 -12.03 -11.39
N MET A 582 -7.52 -12.80 -11.75
CA MET A 582 -7.01 -12.82 -13.14
C MET A 582 -6.34 -14.14 -13.49
N GLU A 583 -6.53 -14.61 -14.72
CA GLU A 583 -5.67 -15.61 -15.36
C GLU A 583 -4.21 -15.18 -15.27
N GLY A 584 -3.39 -15.93 -14.54
CA GLY A 584 -1.97 -15.66 -14.36
C GLY A 584 -1.54 -15.05 -13.01
N SER A 585 -2.43 -14.91 -12.03
CA SER A 585 -2.05 -14.48 -10.68
C SER A 585 -1.27 -15.59 -9.95
N GLN A 586 -0.08 -15.25 -9.45
CA GLN A 586 0.70 -16.13 -8.59
C GLN A 586 -0.03 -16.28 -7.24
N MET A 587 -0.05 -17.50 -6.69
CA MET A 587 -0.49 -17.74 -5.32
C MET A 587 0.42 -16.97 -4.35
N ALA A 588 -0.16 -16.19 -3.47
CA ALA A 588 0.55 -15.55 -2.37
C ALA A 588 0.82 -16.55 -1.23
#